data_b5f25167c7edc02479b71c5f05be506a
#
_entry.id   b5f25167c7edc02479b71c5f05be506a
#
_cell.length_a   1.000
_cell.length_b   1.000
_cell.length_c   1.000
_cell.angle_alpha   90.00
_cell.angle_beta   90.00
_cell.angle_gamma   90.00
#
_symmetry.space_group_name_H-M   'P 1'
#
loop_
_entity.id
_entity.type
_entity.pdbx_description
1 polymer ?
#
loop_
_entity_poly.entity_id
_entity_poly.type
_entity_poly.pdbx_seq_one_letter_code
_entity_poly.pdbx_strand_id
1 'polypeptide(L)'
;MPFSKVRDVTLHYRVFGQTGPWLALITGGRRGFNEFIPFAEKIAAKGFQVLLHDRRNTGASDVLIAGQDGEEEIWADDLAVLLDQLGASPAFIGGTSSGARLSMLYNQRHPQNVKGLLLMRVTGGDFAAGRLPETYYGQFIKAAQQGG
;
A
#
# COMPACT_ATOMS: atom_id res chain seq x y z
N MET A 1 2.30 -17.76 8.20
CA MET A 1 2.11 -16.36 7.77
C MET A 1 3.41 -15.85 7.20
N PRO A 2 3.44 -15.54 5.91
CA PRO A 2 4.71 -15.16 5.30
C PRO A 2 5.15 -13.76 5.71
N PHE A 3 6.42 -13.70 6.04
CA PHE A 3 7.15 -12.47 6.29
C PHE A 3 8.39 -12.44 5.40
N SER A 4 8.79 -11.27 4.95
CA SER A 4 10.00 -11.11 4.15
C SER A 4 10.81 -9.93 4.65
N LYS A 5 12.12 -10.12 4.72
CA LYS A 5 13.07 -9.04 4.99
C LYS A 5 13.16 -8.16 3.75
N VAL A 6 12.71 -6.94 3.88
CA VAL A 6 12.68 -5.95 2.81
C VAL A 6 13.48 -4.74 3.27
N ARG A 7 14.67 -4.56 2.67
CA ARG A 7 15.59 -3.48 3.07
C ARG A 7 15.91 -3.59 4.58
N ASP A 8 15.48 -2.65 5.37
CA ASP A 8 15.77 -2.53 6.80
C ASP A 8 14.62 -2.99 7.72
N VAL A 9 13.52 -3.48 7.15
CA VAL A 9 12.34 -3.95 7.90
C VAL A 9 11.90 -5.33 7.46
N THR A 10 11.05 -5.96 8.26
CA THR A 10 10.35 -7.19 7.91
C THR A 10 8.90 -6.86 7.61
N LEU A 11 8.44 -7.21 6.41
CA LEU A 11 7.08 -6.98 5.97
C LEU A 11 6.25 -8.26 6.04
N HIS A 12 5.04 -8.13 6.54
CA HIS A 12 4.02 -9.16 6.50
C HIS A 12 3.30 -9.07 5.15
N TYR A 13 3.17 -10.21 4.46
CA TYR A 13 2.50 -10.25 3.17
C TYR A 13 1.75 -11.56 2.97
N ARG A 14 0.93 -11.62 1.95
CA ARG A 14 0.26 -12.83 1.52
C ARG A 14 0.02 -12.81 0.01
N VAL A 15 0.17 -13.98 -0.61
CA VAL A 15 -0.07 -14.16 -2.05
C VAL A 15 -1.28 -15.05 -2.24
N PHE A 16 -2.17 -14.65 -3.13
CA PHE A 16 -3.36 -15.38 -3.55
C PHE A 16 -3.21 -15.77 -5.01
N GLY A 17 -3.53 -17.03 -5.32
CA GLY A 17 -3.34 -17.55 -6.67
C GLY A 17 -1.94 -18.12 -6.89
N GLN A 18 -1.81 -18.97 -7.90
CA GLN A 18 -0.55 -19.68 -8.18
C GLN A 18 0.02 -19.39 -9.56
N THR A 19 -0.78 -18.87 -10.47
CA THR A 19 -0.41 -18.60 -11.84
C THR A 19 -1.08 -17.34 -12.34
N GLY A 20 -0.57 -16.79 -13.42
CA GLY A 20 -1.13 -15.61 -14.08
C GLY A 20 -0.39 -14.33 -13.75
N PRO A 21 -0.87 -13.21 -14.32
CA PRO A 21 -0.24 -11.91 -14.08
C PRO A 21 -0.33 -11.51 -12.60
N TRP A 22 0.68 -10.76 -12.16
CA TRP A 22 0.73 -10.25 -10.80
C TRP A 22 -0.03 -8.93 -10.65
N LEU A 23 -0.76 -8.81 -9.56
CA LEU A 23 -1.42 -7.59 -9.11
C LEU A 23 -1.06 -7.36 -7.64
N ALA A 24 -0.44 -6.23 -7.34
CA ALA A 24 -0.25 -5.79 -5.96
C ALA A 24 -1.36 -4.81 -5.59
N LEU A 25 -2.09 -5.10 -4.51
CA LEU A 25 -3.17 -4.24 -4.02
C LEU A 25 -2.78 -3.59 -2.70
N ILE A 26 -3.00 -2.29 -2.61
CA ILE A 26 -2.62 -1.45 -1.47
C ILE A 26 -3.87 -0.90 -0.80
N THR A 27 -4.01 -1.15 0.50
CA THR A 27 -5.13 -0.65 1.30
C THR A 27 -5.03 0.86 1.51
N GLY A 28 -6.15 1.47 1.87
CA GLY A 28 -6.18 2.87 2.26
C GLY A 28 -5.79 3.09 3.73
N GLY A 29 -5.57 4.34 4.07
CA GLY A 29 -5.22 4.73 5.44
C GLY A 29 -3.95 4.03 5.94
N ARG A 30 -3.91 3.77 7.23
CA ARG A 30 -2.83 3.02 7.88
C ARG A 30 -3.29 1.62 8.28
N ARG A 31 -4.16 1.02 7.49
CA ARG A 31 -4.73 -0.29 7.79
C ARG A 31 -3.87 -1.40 7.22
N GLY A 32 -3.90 -2.55 7.89
CA GLY A 32 -3.38 -3.79 7.33
C GLY A 32 -4.24 -4.31 6.19
N PHE A 33 -3.77 -5.36 5.53
CA PHE A 33 -4.39 -5.84 4.30
C PHE A 33 -5.62 -6.74 4.48
N ASN A 34 -6.00 -7.09 5.71
CA ASN A 34 -7.04 -8.10 5.96
C ASN A 34 -8.37 -7.77 5.28
N GLU A 35 -8.73 -6.50 5.18
CA GLU A 35 -9.99 -6.09 4.55
C GLU A 35 -10.04 -6.44 3.05
N PHE A 36 -8.88 -6.62 2.41
CA PHE A 36 -8.80 -6.94 0.99
C PHE A 36 -8.76 -8.44 0.69
N ILE A 37 -8.70 -9.29 1.69
CA ILE A 37 -8.60 -10.74 1.48
C ILE A 37 -9.75 -11.27 0.60
N PRO A 38 -11.03 -10.98 0.88
CA PRO A 38 -12.11 -11.47 0.02
C PRO A 38 -12.01 -10.99 -1.42
N PHE A 39 -11.56 -9.75 -1.62
CA PHE A 39 -11.38 -9.17 -2.95
C PHE A 39 -10.21 -9.84 -3.68
N ALA A 40 -9.09 -10.03 -2.99
CA ALA A 40 -7.93 -10.71 -3.55
C ALA A 40 -8.23 -12.14 -3.96
N GLU A 41 -9.00 -12.87 -3.15
CA GLU A 41 -9.44 -14.23 -3.47
C GLU A 41 -10.29 -14.27 -4.75
N LYS A 42 -11.20 -13.32 -4.91
CA LYS A 42 -12.04 -13.22 -6.11
C LYS A 42 -11.22 -12.93 -7.37
N ILE A 43 -10.24 -12.06 -7.26
CA ILE A 43 -9.35 -11.72 -8.40
C ILE A 43 -8.46 -12.93 -8.74
N ALA A 44 -7.89 -13.57 -7.73
CA ALA A 44 -7.06 -14.76 -7.93
C ALA A 44 -7.83 -15.89 -8.63
N ALA A 45 -9.11 -16.06 -8.29
CA ALA A 45 -9.97 -17.04 -8.94
C ALA A 45 -10.19 -16.75 -10.44
N LYS A 46 -9.89 -15.54 -10.89
CA LYS A 46 -9.97 -15.14 -12.30
C LYS A 46 -8.64 -15.33 -13.05
N GLY A 47 -7.65 -15.93 -12.43
CA GLY A 47 -6.38 -16.24 -13.08
C GLY A 47 -5.25 -15.24 -12.84
N PHE A 48 -5.26 -14.59 -11.70
CA PHE A 48 -4.21 -13.64 -11.29
C PHE A 48 -3.47 -14.14 -10.05
N GLN A 49 -2.26 -13.68 -9.89
CA GLN A 49 -1.54 -13.78 -8.61
C GLN A 49 -1.66 -12.43 -7.91
N VAL A 50 -2.25 -12.40 -6.72
CA VAL A 50 -2.52 -11.15 -6.01
C VAL A 50 -1.64 -11.08 -4.77
N LEU A 51 -0.85 -10.01 -4.68
CA LEU A 51 -0.04 -9.69 -3.50
C LEU A 51 -0.80 -8.69 -2.63
N LEU A 52 -0.98 -9.04 -1.37
CA LEU A 52 -1.36 -8.11 -0.31
C LEU A 52 -0.19 -8.01 0.67
N HIS A 53 0.08 -6.80 1.17
CA HIS A 53 1.13 -6.60 2.16
C HIS A 53 0.73 -5.52 3.16
N ASP A 54 1.23 -5.66 4.37
CA ASP A 54 1.20 -4.58 5.35
C ASP A 54 2.43 -3.69 5.10
N ARG A 55 2.22 -2.42 4.78
CA ARG A 55 3.33 -1.47 4.62
C ARG A 55 4.06 -1.34 5.97
N ARG A 56 5.35 -0.98 5.96
CA ARG A 56 6.02 -0.67 7.23
C ARG A 56 5.17 0.31 8.05
N ASN A 57 5.19 0.20 9.33
CA ASN A 57 4.40 1.00 10.26
C ASN A 57 2.88 0.73 10.18
N THR A 58 2.47 -0.40 9.58
CA THR A 58 1.07 -0.83 9.53
C THR A 58 0.95 -2.32 9.81
N GLY A 59 -0.22 -2.75 10.27
CA GLY A 59 -0.55 -4.17 10.46
C GLY A 59 0.49 -4.92 11.28
N ALA A 60 0.92 -6.06 10.76
CA ALA A 60 1.90 -6.93 11.41
C ALA A 60 3.34 -6.72 10.93
N SER A 61 3.57 -5.75 10.03
CA SER A 61 4.90 -5.38 9.58
C SER A 61 5.65 -4.59 10.64
N ASP A 62 6.98 -4.56 10.49
CA ASP A 62 7.84 -3.81 11.42
C ASP A 62 7.52 -2.32 11.44
N VAL A 63 7.77 -1.71 12.59
CA VAL A 63 7.70 -0.26 12.79
C VAL A 63 9.13 0.30 12.76
N LEU A 64 9.39 1.19 11.84
CA LEU A 64 10.66 1.89 11.74
C LEU A 64 10.42 3.29 11.18
N ILE A 65 10.63 4.29 12.02
CA ILE A 65 10.53 5.70 11.64
C ILE A 65 11.96 6.25 11.68
N ALA A 66 12.60 6.27 10.51
CA ALA A 66 13.98 6.69 10.37
C ALA A 66 14.22 7.24 8.96
N GLY A 67 15.26 8.08 8.84
CA GLY A 67 15.64 8.66 7.56
C GLY A 67 14.94 9.98 7.28
N GLN A 68 15.24 10.54 6.11
CA GLN A 68 14.70 11.84 5.68
C GLN A 68 13.70 11.74 4.53
N ASP A 69 13.55 10.55 3.95
CA ASP A 69 12.60 10.34 2.87
C ASP A 69 11.16 10.34 3.39
N GLY A 70 10.23 10.77 2.55
CA GLY A 70 8.82 10.70 2.87
C GLY A 70 8.34 9.25 3.03
N GLU A 71 7.41 9.03 3.94
CA GLU A 71 6.91 7.68 4.24
C GLU A 71 6.31 7.00 3.00
N GLU A 72 5.59 7.75 2.17
CA GLU A 72 4.99 7.20 0.95
C GLU A 72 6.06 6.74 -0.06
N GLU A 73 7.15 7.48 -0.17
CA GLU A 73 8.28 7.10 -1.03
C GLU A 73 8.96 5.83 -0.51
N ILE A 74 9.13 5.72 0.80
CA ILE A 74 9.66 4.52 1.45
C ILE A 74 8.74 3.32 1.20
N TRP A 75 7.44 3.49 1.31
CA TRP A 75 6.46 2.44 1.03
C TRP A 75 6.53 1.97 -0.41
N ALA A 76 6.67 2.89 -1.37
CA ALA A 76 6.80 2.54 -2.78
C ALA A 76 8.07 1.72 -3.03
N ASP A 77 9.18 2.13 -2.45
CA ASP A 77 10.45 1.44 -2.62
C ASP A 77 10.47 0.06 -1.92
N ASP A 78 9.84 -0.04 -0.75
CA ASP A 78 9.65 -1.33 -0.08
C ASP A 78 8.86 -2.31 -0.94
N LEU A 79 7.77 -1.84 -1.55
CA LEU A 79 6.94 -2.67 -2.41
C LEU A 79 7.73 -3.14 -3.65
N ALA A 80 8.54 -2.27 -4.23
CA ALA A 80 9.38 -2.64 -5.37
C ALA A 80 10.35 -3.77 -5.02
N VAL A 81 10.97 -3.70 -3.86
CA VAL A 81 11.87 -4.76 -3.39
C VAL A 81 11.11 -6.05 -3.11
N LEU A 82 9.95 -5.97 -2.47
CA LEU A 82 9.14 -7.15 -2.17
C LEU A 82 8.68 -7.86 -3.47
N LEU A 83 8.19 -7.11 -4.45
CA LEU A 83 7.78 -7.67 -5.74
C LEU A 83 8.96 -8.32 -6.46
N ASP A 84 10.12 -7.70 -6.42
CA ASP A 84 11.33 -8.26 -7.03
C ASP A 84 11.73 -9.57 -6.36
N GLN A 85 11.72 -9.62 -5.03
CA GLN A 85 12.01 -10.84 -4.27
C GLN A 85 11.06 -12.00 -4.59
N LEU A 86 9.80 -11.69 -4.90
CA LEU A 86 8.78 -12.69 -5.25
C LEU A 86 8.82 -13.09 -6.73
N GLY A 87 9.70 -12.48 -7.53
CA GLY A 87 9.70 -12.68 -8.98
C GLY A 87 8.43 -12.16 -9.64
N ALA A 88 7.82 -11.15 -9.06
CA ALA A 88 6.49 -10.65 -9.42
C ALA A 88 6.54 -9.36 -10.24
N SER A 89 7.70 -8.86 -10.58
CA SER A 89 7.86 -7.64 -11.36
C SER A 89 8.12 -7.96 -12.84
N PRO A 90 7.51 -7.23 -13.78
CA PRO A 90 6.54 -6.15 -13.62
C PRO A 90 5.14 -6.66 -13.23
N ALA A 91 4.37 -5.80 -12.58
CA ALA A 91 3.04 -6.14 -12.06
C ALA A 91 2.04 -5.02 -12.33
N PHE A 92 0.75 -5.35 -12.27
CA PHE A 92 -0.29 -4.36 -12.09
C PHE A 92 -0.22 -3.87 -10.65
N ILE A 93 -0.36 -2.57 -10.44
CA ILE A 93 -0.33 -1.95 -9.12
C ILE A 93 -1.65 -1.22 -8.90
N GLY A 94 -2.27 -1.43 -7.76
CA GLY A 94 -3.54 -0.79 -7.50
C GLY A 94 -3.81 -0.61 -6.02
N GLY A 95 -4.88 0.10 -5.74
CA GLY A 95 -5.29 0.34 -4.37
C GLY A 95 -6.46 1.29 -4.27
N THR A 96 -6.90 1.51 -3.05
CA THR A 96 -8.02 2.38 -2.75
C THR A 96 -7.57 3.57 -1.91
N SER A 97 -8.13 4.76 -2.18
CA SER A 97 -7.87 5.98 -1.42
C SER A 97 -6.38 6.34 -1.41
N SER A 98 -5.73 6.38 -0.25
CA SER A 98 -4.28 6.62 -0.16
C SER A 98 -3.47 5.52 -0.85
N GLY A 99 -4.00 4.29 -0.93
CA GLY A 99 -3.39 3.20 -1.70
C GLY A 99 -3.40 3.46 -3.20
N ALA A 100 -4.42 4.14 -3.71
CA ALA A 100 -4.45 4.58 -5.10
C ALA A 100 -3.39 5.65 -5.38
N ARG A 101 -3.24 6.61 -4.48
CA ARG A 101 -2.17 7.63 -4.57
C ARG A 101 -0.78 6.99 -4.52
N LEU A 102 -0.59 6.04 -3.62
CA LEU A 102 0.67 5.31 -3.53
C LEU A 102 0.96 4.51 -4.80
N SER A 103 -0.07 3.95 -5.44
CA SER A 103 0.08 3.26 -6.72
C SER A 103 0.59 4.21 -7.82
N MET A 104 0.08 5.44 -7.86
CA MET A 104 0.56 6.46 -8.80
C MET A 104 2.01 6.84 -8.50
N LEU A 105 2.36 7.04 -7.25
CA LEU A 105 3.73 7.35 -6.84
C LEU A 105 4.68 6.19 -7.19
N TYR A 106 4.25 4.96 -6.96
CA TYR A 106 5.00 3.77 -7.37
C TYR A 106 5.31 3.80 -8.86
N ASN A 107 4.31 4.11 -9.69
CA ASN A 107 4.50 4.22 -11.12
C ASN A 107 5.48 5.32 -11.52
N GLN A 108 5.48 6.44 -10.82
CA GLN A 108 6.45 7.51 -11.06
C GLN A 108 7.88 7.11 -10.71
N ARG A 109 8.06 6.36 -9.63
CA ARG A 109 9.38 5.95 -9.14
C ARG A 109 9.93 4.71 -9.85
N HIS A 110 9.05 3.80 -10.24
CA HIS A 110 9.42 2.49 -10.81
C HIS A 110 8.63 2.18 -12.09
N PRO A 111 8.66 3.06 -13.11
CA PRO A 111 7.75 2.94 -14.26
C PRO A 111 7.95 1.66 -15.07
N GLN A 112 9.16 1.12 -15.15
CA GLN A 112 9.44 -0.11 -15.86
C GLN A 112 8.91 -1.36 -15.15
N ASN A 113 8.51 -1.23 -13.90
CA ASN A 113 7.97 -2.33 -13.10
C ASN A 113 6.45 -2.38 -13.06
N VAL A 114 5.78 -1.50 -13.81
CA VAL A 114 4.31 -1.35 -13.79
C VAL A 114 3.73 -1.73 -15.14
N LYS A 115 2.81 -2.71 -15.13
CA LYS A 115 2.04 -3.09 -16.32
C LYS A 115 0.81 -2.22 -16.51
N GLY A 116 0.26 -1.70 -15.44
CA GLY A 116 -0.94 -0.86 -15.43
C GLY A 116 -1.35 -0.54 -14.02
N LEU A 117 -2.26 0.40 -13.87
CA LEU A 117 -2.74 0.87 -12.57
C LEU A 117 -4.23 0.54 -12.40
N LEU A 118 -4.60 0.08 -11.20
CA LEU A 118 -5.99 -0.11 -10.79
C LEU A 118 -6.30 0.88 -9.67
N LEU A 119 -6.89 2.01 -10.02
CA LEU A 119 -7.11 3.12 -9.10
C LEU A 119 -8.58 3.14 -8.65
N MET A 120 -8.79 2.86 -7.38
CA MET A 120 -10.13 2.83 -6.78
C MET A 120 -10.26 3.96 -5.76
N ARG A 121 -11.34 4.74 -5.85
CA ARG A 121 -11.63 5.83 -4.91
C ARG A 121 -10.43 6.75 -4.72
N VAL A 122 -9.90 7.26 -5.82
CA VAL A 122 -8.77 8.19 -5.77
C VAL A 122 -9.15 9.42 -4.95
N THR A 123 -8.36 9.72 -3.94
CA THR A 123 -8.53 10.89 -3.08
C THR A 123 -7.26 11.71 -3.08
N GLY A 124 -7.39 12.98 -2.74
CA GLY A 124 -6.27 13.90 -2.68
C GLY A 124 -6.53 15.15 -3.51
N GLY A 125 -5.46 15.87 -3.84
CA GLY A 125 -5.52 17.14 -4.54
C GLY A 125 -5.91 18.29 -3.64
N ASP A 126 -6.01 19.48 -4.22
CA ASP A 126 -6.21 20.73 -3.46
C ASP A 126 -7.50 20.75 -2.65
N PHE A 127 -8.57 20.19 -3.21
CA PHE A 127 -9.85 20.14 -2.53
C PHE A 127 -9.76 19.30 -1.24
N ALA A 128 -9.16 18.13 -1.31
CA ALA A 128 -9.01 17.26 -0.15
C ALA A 128 -8.01 17.86 0.86
N ALA A 129 -6.91 18.42 0.36
CA ALA A 129 -5.92 19.08 1.21
C ALA A 129 -6.52 20.23 2.01
N GLY A 130 -7.49 20.96 1.44
CA GLY A 130 -8.18 22.03 2.13
C GLY A 130 -9.21 21.57 3.16
N ARG A 131 -9.81 20.40 2.98
CA ARG A 131 -10.94 19.93 3.82
C ARG A 131 -10.55 18.87 4.86
N LEU A 132 -9.67 17.94 4.50
CA LEU A 132 -9.31 16.85 5.41
C LEU A 132 -8.73 17.30 6.74
N PRO A 133 -7.87 18.35 6.80
CA PRO A 133 -7.34 18.78 8.09
C PRO A 133 -8.44 19.16 9.08
N GLU A 134 -9.50 19.82 8.64
CA GLU A 134 -10.58 20.25 9.53
C GLU A 134 -11.66 19.20 9.73
N THR A 135 -12.11 18.56 8.66
CA THR A 135 -13.28 17.67 8.73
C THR A 135 -12.92 16.26 9.21
N TYR A 136 -11.67 15.84 9.03
CA TYR A 136 -11.26 14.48 9.36
C TYR A 136 -10.27 14.43 10.53
N TYR A 137 -9.26 15.29 10.54
CA TYR A 137 -8.21 15.26 11.55
C TYR A 137 -8.37 16.33 12.63
N GLY A 138 -8.98 17.47 12.31
CA GLY A 138 -9.04 18.62 13.20
C GLY A 138 -9.69 18.30 14.55
N GLN A 139 -10.77 17.51 14.56
CA GLN A 139 -11.45 17.11 15.78
C GLN A 139 -10.55 16.25 16.69
N PHE A 140 -9.74 15.36 16.10
CA PHE A 140 -8.82 14.51 16.86
C PHE A 140 -7.63 15.30 17.39
N ILE A 141 -7.14 16.25 16.61
CA ILE A 141 -6.07 17.16 17.04
C ILE A 141 -6.54 17.99 18.22
N LYS A 142 -7.74 18.56 18.16
CA LYS A 142 -8.33 19.32 19.28
C LYS A 142 -8.49 18.45 20.52
N ALA A 143 -9.00 17.25 20.38
CA ALA A 143 -9.15 16.33 21.50
C ALA A 143 -7.80 16.03 22.16
N ALA A 144 -6.77 15.76 21.38
CA ALA A 144 -5.42 15.50 21.88
C ALA A 144 -4.83 16.72 22.61
N GLN A 145 -5.04 17.92 22.07
CA GLN A 145 -4.57 19.17 22.70
C GLN A 145 -5.29 19.49 24.01
N GLN A 146 -6.52 19.00 24.19
CA GLN A 146 -7.32 19.18 25.39
C GLN A 146 -7.12 18.05 26.42
N GLY A 147 -6.15 17.18 26.22
CA GLY A 147 -5.79 16.13 27.17
C GLY A 147 -6.61 14.86 27.06
N GLY A 148 -7.35 14.69 25.99
CA GLY A 148 -8.19 13.54 25.77
C GLY A 148 -7.90 12.87 24.45
#